data_49eed618b47b7bda2c4686781e9e5cea
#
_entry.id   49eed618b47b7bda2c4686781e9e5cea
#
_cell.length_a   1.000
_cell.length_b   1.000
_cell.length_c   1.000
_cell.angle_alpha   90.00
_cell.angle_beta   90.00
_cell.angle_gamma   90.00
#
_symmetry.space_group_name_H-M   'P 1'
#
loop_
_entity.id
_entity.type
_entity.pdbx_description
1 polymer ?
#
loop_
_entity_poly.entity_id
_entity_poly.type
_entity_poly.pdbx_seq_one_letter_code
_entity_poly.pdbx_strand_id
1 'polypeptide(L)'
;MKDFLKYTCASLLGTFLGLLLLGSIGLGGLVLLIALAASSSKDSGPQVKDKSVLVLDLSLNITDSKPIRSPSAAIQDVLSDDPGNAVTLRTVLDSIESAKKDPKIVGIYLEGSSDSSSSGFANLKEVRSALQSFRDAKKPIFAYQMDWNERDYYLGSVANTIAVNPYGSLEINGFSSQAMFFTGALEKYGLGVQVTRVGKYKSAVEPFLLTKMSPENRQQTQKLLGDMWGEYLTTVGPNRKVTVGQLQAVADNGGTLMADEALKSKLVDKVVYFDEIAAELKKLTGTDRENKSFKQISLKNYARIAEDKKSTLANKKNQIAVLYAEGEIVDGEGGPTEVGGDRIAQEMRKIREDDDVKAVVLRVNSPGGSATAAEVIGREVMLTGKKKPVIVSMGNLAASGGYWISMGSNRIFAEPNTITGSIGVFGMLFNAEKLAANNGLTWDVVKTARFADINTVSRPKNPQELANIQRIVDRIYDRFITKVADSRKLPKNKVQEIAQGRVWSGTAAKQLGLVDEIGGLEDAVAEAAKQAKLGDNWQLEEYPKRRSFEEQILARLSGVSVLKPAAKLDPLTAEVKKMQEELAAIESMNDPQGIYVRLPFNLRID
;
A
#
# COMPACT_ATOMS: atom_id res chain seq x y z
N MET A 1 -42.56 38.53 30.64
CA MET A 1 -41.58 38.21 29.57
C MET A 1 -40.18 37.97 30.11
N LYS A 2 -39.62 38.80 30.97
CA LYS A 2 -38.27 38.60 31.56
C LYS A 2 -38.16 37.31 32.38
N ASP A 3 -39.13 36.98 33.22
CA ASP A 3 -39.11 35.76 34.04
C ASP A 3 -39.29 34.48 33.21
N PHE A 4 -40.13 34.53 32.18
CA PHE A 4 -40.25 33.40 31.23
C PHE A 4 -38.92 33.08 30.54
N LEU A 5 -38.24 34.11 30.02
CA LEU A 5 -36.93 33.93 29.39
C LEU A 5 -35.89 33.34 30.36
N LYS A 6 -35.90 33.82 31.61
CA LYS A 6 -35.00 33.37 32.66
C LYS A 6 -35.20 31.89 33.01
N TYR A 7 -36.44 31.42 33.12
CA TYR A 7 -36.70 30.01 33.43
C TYR A 7 -36.47 29.13 32.20
N THR A 8 -36.73 29.60 30.99
CA THR A 8 -36.43 28.87 29.77
C THR A 8 -34.91 28.68 29.56
N CYS A 9 -34.12 29.74 29.79
CA CYS A 9 -32.67 29.65 29.74
C CYS A 9 -32.11 28.73 30.83
N ALA A 10 -32.63 28.81 32.08
CA ALA A 10 -32.22 27.94 33.16
C ALA A 10 -32.54 26.47 32.90
N SER A 11 -33.74 26.18 32.32
CA SER A 11 -34.12 24.80 31.92
C SER A 11 -33.25 24.27 30.80
N LEU A 12 -32.99 25.06 29.73
CA LEU A 12 -32.07 24.68 28.64
C LEU A 12 -30.67 24.42 29.16
N LEU A 13 -30.15 25.26 30.02
CA LEU A 13 -28.82 25.08 30.64
C LEU A 13 -28.76 23.83 31.51
N GLY A 14 -29.81 23.59 32.34
CA GLY A 14 -29.93 22.40 33.16
C GLY A 14 -30.03 21.10 32.34
N THR A 15 -30.80 21.11 31.24
CA THR A 15 -30.92 19.98 30.32
C THR A 15 -29.59 19.71 29.61
N PHE A 16 -28.90 20.74 29.15
CA PHE A 16 -27.60 20.63 28.49
C PHE A 16 -26.52 20.08 29.45
N LEU A 17 -26.47 20.60 30.70
CA LEU A 17 -25.56 20.08 31.73
C LEU A 17 -25.90 18.66 32.12
N GLY A 18 -27.20 18.30 32.21
CA GLY A 18 -27.66 16.95 32.48
C GLY A 18 -27.28 15.95 31.40
N LEU A 19 -27.41 16.34 30.13
CA LEU A 19 -26.99 15.53 28.97
C LEU A 19 -25.46 15.39 28.91
N LEU A 20 -24.71 16.44 29.22
CA LEU A 20 -23.25 16.38 29.34
C LEU A 20 -22.79 15.43 30.47
N LEU A 21 -23.47 15.46 31.60
CA LEU A 21 -23.16 14.63 32.76
C LEU A 21 -23.53 13.16 32.47
N LEU A 22 -24.69 12.89 31.86
CA LEU A 22 -25.09 11.55 31.42
C LEU A 22 -24.15 11.02 30.32
N GLY A 23 -23.74 11.85 29.37
CA GLY A 23 -22.76 11.50 28.36
C GLY A 23 -21.40 11.17 28.95
N SER A 24 -20.90 11.94 29.92
CA SER A 24 -19.62 11.69 30.58
C SER A 24 -19.63 10.44 31.47
N ILE A 25 -20.75 10.17 32.17
CA ILE A 25 -20.93 8.94 32.97
C ILE A 25 -21.08 7.73 32.02
N GLY A 26 -21.81 7.85 30.92
CA GLY A 26 -21.93 6.80 29.91
C GLY A 26 -20.58 6.46 29.25
N LEU A 27 -19.80 7.48 28.86
CA LEU A 27 -18.47 7.29 28.31
C LEU A 27 -17.47 6.76 29.35
N GLY A 28 -17.48 7.29 30.56
CA GLY A 28 -16.65 6.83 31.67
C GLY A 28 -16.98 5.40 32.08
N GLY A 29 -18.28 5.04 32.12
CA GLY A 29 -18.75 3.68 32.36
C GLY A 29 -18.35 2.71 31.26
N LEU A 30 -18.41 3.12 30.00
CA LEU A 30 -17.97 2.32 28.85
C LEU A 30 -16.45 2.09 28.89
N VAL A 31 -15.67 3.14 29.16
CA VAL A 31 -14.21 3.03 29.31
C VAL A 31 -13.84 2.14 30.50
N LEU A 32 -14.56 2.24 31.61
CA LEU A 32 -14.36 1.37 32.76
C LEU A 32 -14.74 -0.08 32.45
N LEU A 33 -15.83 -0.33 31.74
CA LEU A 33 -16.23 -1.67 31.28
C LEU A 33 -15.20 -2.29 30.31
N ILE A 34 -14.67 -1.50 29.39
CA ILE A 34 -13.61 -1.92 28.47
C ILE A 34 -12.31 -2.21 29.25
N ALA A 35 -11.96 -1.36 30.23
CA ALA A 35 -10.80 -1.57 31.09
C ALA A 35 -10.96 -2.81 32.00
N LEU A 36 -12.17 -3.06 32.53
CA LEU A 36 -12.49 -4.25 33.30
C LEU A 36 -12.52 -5.51 32.44
N ALA A 37 -13.07 -5.44 31.23
CA ALA A 37 -13.01 -6.53 30.26
C ALA A 37 -11.56 -6.84 29.83
N ALA A 38 -10.75 -5.82 29.57
CA ALA A 38 -9.33 -5.97 29.29
C ALA A 38 -8.52 -6.47 30.51
N SER A 39 -8.95 -6.18 31.73
CA SER A 39 -8.28 -6.66 32.94
C SER A 39 -8.73 -8.05 33.36
N SER A 40 -9.96 -8.45 33.03
CA SER A 40 -10.46 -9.82 33.29
C SER A 40 -9.99 -10.84 32.25
N SER A 41 -9.58 -10.39 31.05
CA SER A 41 -8.89 -11.21 30.05
C SER A 41 -7.38 -11.39 30.34
N LYS A 42 -6.93 -11.10 31.55
CA LYS A 42 -5.58 -11.42 32.06
C LYS A 42 -5.35 -12.91 32.36
N ASP A 43 -6.11 -13.80 31.74
CA ASP A 43 -5.66 -15.17 31.53
C ASP A 43 -4.53 -15.13 30.49
N SER A 44 -3.43 -15.75 30.80
CA SER A 44 -2.16 -15.79 30.09
C SER A 44 -2.34 -15.59 28.58
N GLY A 45 -1.90 -14.43 28.07
CA GLY A 45 -1.94 -14.12 26.63
C GLY A 45 -1.41 -15.28 25.78
N PRO A 46 -1.59 -15.23 24.45
CA PRO A 46 -1.23 -16.36 23.59
C PRO A 46 0.20 -16.83 23.88
N GLN A 47 0.39 -18.13 24.13
CA GLN A 47 1.70 -18.71 24.42
C GLN A 47 2.12 -19.64 23.29
N VAL A 48 3.41 -19.57 22.94
CA VAL A 48 4.00 -20.51 21.99
C VAL A 48 4.20 -21.85 22.70
N LYS A 49 3.41 -22.88 22.34
CA LYS A 49 3.59 -24.26 22.78
C LYS A 49 4.84 -24.85 22.13
N ASP A 50 5.58 -25.69 22.83
CA ASP A 50 6.75 -26.35 22.26
C ASP A 50 6.39 -27.20 21.03
N LYS A 51 7.22 -27.12 19.99
CA LYS A 51 7.02 -27.76 18.69
C LYS A 51 5.77 -27.27 17.95
N SER A 52 5.47 -25.97 17.98
CA SER A 52 4.38 -25.38 17.19
C SER A 52 4.82 -25.07 15.75
N VAL A 53 3.88 -25.06 14.82
CA VAL A 53 4.05 -24.42 13.52
C VAL A 53 3.50 -23.00 13.57
N LEU A 54 4.18 -22.07 12.89
CA LEU A 54 3.67 -20.74 12.62
C LEU A 54 2.70 -20.81 11.45
N VAL A 55 1.47 -20.37 11.63
CA VAL A 55 0.46 -20.31 10.56
C VAL A 55 0.51 -18.93 9.92
N LEU A 56 0.81 -18.88 8.64
CA LEU A 56 0.68 -17.70 7.79
C LEU A 56 -0.57 -17.85 6.92
N ASP A 57 -1.58 -17.07 7.25
CA ASP A 57 -2.82 -16.99 6.49
C ASP A 57 -2.62 -16.07 5.27
N LEU A 58 -2.73 -16.62 4.07
CA LEU A 58 -2.55 -15.92 2.80
C LEU A 58 -3.71 -14.96 2.49
N SER A 59 -4.84 -15.07 3.19
CA SER A 59 -5.96 -14.12 3.06
C SER A 59 -5.64 -12.75 3.67
N LEU A 60 -4.54 -12.63 4.44
CA LEU A 60 -4.13 -11.38 5.06
C LEU A 60 -3.75 -10.33 4.02
N ASN A 61 -4.31 -9.14 4.16
CA ASN A 61 -3.91 -7.99 3.37
C ASN A 61 -2.62 -7.39 3.95
N ILE A 62 -1.52 -7.52 3.22
CA ILE A 62 -0.20 -7.03 3.64
C ILE A 62 -0.04 -5.59 3.15
N THR A 63 -0.01 -4.64 4.10
CA THR A 63 0.18 -3.21 3.87
C THR A 63 1.59 -2.78 4.30
N ASP A 64 2.09 -1.67 3.81
CA ASP A 64 3.36 -1.12 4.29
C ASP A 64 3.20 -0.46 5.65
N SER A 65 2.22 0.42 5.81
CA SER A 65 1.88 1.07 7.07
C SER A 65 0.71 0.39 7.78
N LYS A 66 0.61 0.63 9.10
CA LYS A 66 -0.53 0.11 9.88
C LYS A 66 -1.82 0.79 9.44
N PRO A 67 -2.85 0.04 8.99
CA PRO A 67 -4.10 0.63 8.57
C PRO A 67 -4.75 1.41 9.70
N ILE A 68 -5.22 2.62 9.39
CA ILE A 68 -5.98 3.43 10.34
C ILE A 68 -7.39 2.89 10.40
N ARG A 69 -7.76 2.35 11.56
CA ARG A 69 -9.07 1.73 11.80
C ARG A 69 -10.06 2.76 12.32
N SER A 70 -11.34 2.61 11.95
CA SER A 70 -12.41 3.37 12.57
C SER A 70 -12.54 3.01 14.06
N PRO A 71 -13.05 3.90 14.93
CA PRO A 71 -13.28 3.57 16.34
C PRO A 71 -14.19 2.36 16.54
N SER A 72 -15.21 2.22 15.69
CA SER A 72 -16.12 1.06 15.71
C SER A 72 -15.39 -0.24 15.37
N ALA A 73 -14.50 -0.22 14.37
CA ALA A 73 -13.67 -1.37 14.02
C ALA A 73 -12.66 -1.69 15.15
N ALA A 74 -12.06 -0.67 15.77
CA ALA A 74 -11.15 -0.87 16.90
C ALA A 74 -11.87 -1.45 18.14
N ILE A 75 -13.11 -1.02 18.41
CA ILE A 75 -13.94 -1.61 19.47
C ILE A 75 -14.33 -3.05 19.12
N GLN A 76 -14.70 -3.31 17.87
CA GLN A 76 -15.05 -4.64 17.39
C GLN A 76 -13.84 -5.60 17.48
N ASP A 77 -12.65 -5.14 17.14
CA ASP A 77 -11.40 -5.91 17.29
C ASP A 77 -11.13 -6.31 18.75
N VAL A 78 -11.40 -5.38 19.70
CA VAL A 78 -11.25 -5.67 21.14
C VAL A 78 -12.31 -6.65 21.63
N LEU A 79 -13.54 -6.59 21.10
CA LEU A 79 -14.65 -7.44 21.52
C LEU A 79 -14.64 -8.82 20.85
N SER A 80 -14.11 -8.94 19.63
CA SER A 80 -14.12 -10.18 18.85
C SER A 80 -12.82 -10.99 18.95
N ASP A 81 -11.80 -10.45 19.60
CA ASP A 81 -10.41 -10.99 19.62
C ASP A 81 -9.83 -11.25 18.21
N ASP A 82 -10.48 -10.67 17.18
CA ASP A 82 -10.06 -10.72 15.77
C ASP A 82 -9.57 -9.34 15.31
N PRO A 83 -8.26 -9.12 15.22
CA PRO A 83 -7.68 -7.83 14.86
C PRO A 83 -7.86 -7.45 13.36
N GLY A 84 -8.91 -7.96 12.68
CA GLY A 84 -9.20 -7.69 11.28
C GLY A 84 -8.19 -8.30 10.31
N ASN A 85 -8.45 -8.22 8.98
CA ASN A 85 -7.70 -8.99 7.97
C ASN A 85 -6.45 -8.28 7.42
N ALA A 86 -5.89 -7.25 8.08
CA ALA A 86 -4.69 -6.55 7.62
C ALA A 86 -3.51 -6.71 8.58
N VAL A 87 -2.31 -6.85 8.01
CA VAL A 87 -1.04 -6.94 8.73
C VAL A 87 0.03 -6.12 8.00
N THR A 88 0.97 -5.51 8.73
CA THR A 88 2.06 -4.80 8.04
C THR A 88 3.10 -5.79 7.51
N LEU A 89 3.69 -5.45 6.37
CA LEU A 89 4.81 -6.20 5.79
C LEU A 89 5.90 -6.44 6.84
N ARG A 90 6.28 -5.41 7.59
CA ARG A 90 7.28 -5.53 8.63
C ARG A 90 6.90 -6.54 9.71
N THR A 91 5.64 -6.55 10.16
CA THR A 91 5.16 -7.55 11.14
C THR A 91 5.32 -8.97 10.58
N VAL A 92 5.03 -9.18 9.29
CA VAL A 92 5.21 -10.49 8.64
C VAL A 92 6.67 -10.88 8.60
N LEU A 93 7.56 -9.99 8.11
CA LEU A 93 9.00 -10.24 8.00
C LEU A 93 9.64 -10.51 9.36
N ASP A 94 9.39 -9.64 10.34
CA ASP A 94 9.88 -9.79 11.72
C ASP A 94 9.39 -11.09 12.37
N SER A 95 8.15 -11.51 12.10
CA SER A 95 7.60 -12.76 12.63
C SER A 95 8.28 -13.98 12.03
N ILE A 96 8.49 -14.00 10.72
CA ILE A 96 9.18 -15.11 10.04
C ILE A 96 10.64 -15.19 10.50
N GLU A 97 11.34 -14.06 10.62
CA GLU A 97 12.74 -14.02 11.08
C GLU A 97 12.86 -14.45 12.56
N SER A 98 11.90 -14.03 13.40
CA SER A 98 11.85 -14.47 14.80
C SER A 98 11.57 -15.98 14.91
N ALA A 99 10.60 -16.48 14.14
CA ALA A 99 10.25 -17.90 14.08
C ALA A 99 11.41 -18.77 13.56
N LYS A 100 12.22 -18.26 12.64
CA LYS A 100 13.43 -18.91 12.16
C LYS A 100 14.41 -19.22 13.31
N LYS A 101 14.53 -18.29 14.27
CA LYS A 101 15.42 -18.38 15.42
C LYS A 101 14.80 -19.07 16.64
N ASP A 102 13.47 -19.11 16.73
CA ASP A 102 12.75 -19.67 17.88
C ASP A 102 12.79 -21.22 17.85
N PRO A 103 13.38 -21.90 18.86
CA PRO A 103 13.41 -23.36 18.93
C PRO A 103 12.01 -23.98 19.14
N LYS A 104 11.03 -23.22 19.62
CA LYS A 104 9.64 -23.69 19.80
C LYS A 104 8.88 -23.77 18.48
N ILE A 105 9.31 -23.02 17.45
CA ILE A 105 8.73 -23.07 16.11
C ILE A 105 9.49 -24.07 15.25
N VAL A 106 8.84 -25.15 14.86
CA VAL A 106 9.44 -26.25 14.10
C VAL A 106 9.13 -26.23 12.61
N GLY A 107 8.23 -25.36 12.15
CA GLY A 107 7.87 -25.21 10.75
C GLY A 107 6.92 -24.04 10.53
N ILE A 108 6.59 -23.77 9.27
CA ILE A 108 5.53 -22.83 8.85
C ILE A 108 4.45 -23.62 8.12
N TYR A 109 3.19 -23.24 8.34
CA TYR A 109 2.04 -23.72 7.57
C TYR A 109 1.37 -22.55 6.86
N LEU A 110 1.26 -22.63 5.53
CA LEU A 110 0.58 -21.67 4.68
C LEU A 110 -0.83 -22.13 4.40
N GLU A 111 -1.82 -21.31 4.70
CA GLU A 111 -3.24 -21.58 4.46
C GLU A 111 -4.00 -20.31 4.06
N GLY A 112 -5.28 -20.44 3.70
CA GLY A 112 -6.12 -19.29 3.33
C GLY A 112 -5.90 -18.83 1.88
N SER A 113 -6.87 -18.17 1.24
CA SER A 113 -6.79 -17.66 -0.12
C SER A 113 -6.72 -16.14 -0.16
N SER A 114 -5.84 -15.61 -1.01
CA SER A 114 -5.64 -14.17 -1.22
C SER A 114 -6.68 -13.50 -2.13
N ASP A 115 -7.77 -14.18 -2.50
CA ASP A 115 -8.81 -13.65 -3.42
C ASP A 115 -9.36 -12.28 -3.01
N SER A 116 -9.30 -11.95 -1.72
CA SER A 116 -9.70 -10.65 -1.16
C SER A 116 -8.52 -9.75 -0.80
N SER A 117 -7.27 -10.18 -1.02
CA SER A 117 -6.06 -9.43 -0.67
C SER A 117 -5.66 -8.46 -1.78
N SER A 118 -5.30 -7.22 -1.40
CA SER A 118 -4.75 -6.21 -2.30
C SER A 118 -3.21 -6.16 -2.28
N SER A 119 -2.54 -7.16 -1.69
CA SER A 119 -1.09 -7.21 -1.59
C SER A 119 -0.44 -7.29 -2.98
N GLY A 120 0.45 -6.36 -3.31
CA GLY A 120 1.15 -6.36 -4.61
C GLY A 120 2.36 -7.27 -4.63
N PHE A 121 2.81 -7.63 -5.84
CA PHE A 121 3.89 -8.61 -6.04
C PHE A 121 5.25 -8.18 -5.49
N ALA A 122 5.54 -6.88 -5.30
CA ALA A 122 6.78 -6.45 -4.65
C ALA A 122 6.78 -6.83 -3.16
N ASN A 123 5.68 -6.55 -2.43
CA ASN A 123 5.55 -6.97 -1.03
C ASN A 123 5.54 -8.50 -0.90
N LEU A 124 4.87 -9.21 -1.82
CA LEU A 124 4.89 -10.68 -1.84
C LEU A 124 6.30 -11.23 -2.09
N LYS A 125 7.13 -10.54 -2.89
CA LYS A 125 8.54 -10.92 -3.09
C LYS A 125 9.34 -10.85 -1.79
N GLU A 126 9.16 -9.81 -1.00
CA GLU A 126 9.82 -9.67 0.31
C GLU A 126 9.40 -10.80 1.26
N VAL A 127 8.08 -11.09 1.36
CA VAL A 127 7.57 -12.21 2.17
C VAL A 127 8.13 -13.54 1.68
N ARG A 128 8.12 -13.76 0.36
CA ARG A 128 8.69 -14.97 -0.24
C ARG A 128 10.17 -15.15 0.09
N SER A 129 10.95 -14.07 0.05
CA SER A 129 12.38 -14.09 0.40
C SER A 129 12.58 -14.47 1.86
N ALA A 130 11.74 -13.97 2.78
CA ALA A 130 11.74 -14.35 4.18
C ALA A 130 11.37 -15.84 4.37
N LEU A 131 10.37 -16.35 3.66
CA LEU A 131 10.00 -17.77 3.67
C LEU A 131 11.14 -18.64 3.13
N GLN A 132 11.82 -18.21 2.06
CA GLN A 132 12.99 -18.93 1.53
C GLN A 132 14.11 -18.99 2.58
N SER A 133 14.41 -17.87 3.26
CA SER A 133 15.40 -17.82 4.35
C SER A 133 15.04 -18.76 5.51
N PHE A 134 13.74 -18.86 5.85
CA PHE A 134 13.25 -19.80 6.87
C PHE A 134 13.47 -21.26 6.45
N ARG A 135 13.14 -21.60 5.20
CA ARG A 135 13.38 -22.94 4.62
C ARG A 135 14.87 -23.30 4.60
N ASP A 136 15.73 -22.34 4.26
CA ASP A 136 17.19 -22.53 4.20
C ASP A 136 17.79 -22.80 5.58
N ALA A 137 17.13 -22.34 6.67
CA ALA A 137 17.44 -22.69 8.04
C ALA A 137 17.02 -24.13 8.42
N LYS A 138 16.60 -24.95 7.43
CA LYS A 138 16.21 -26.36 7.59
C LYS A 138 14.92 -26.58 8.41
N LYS A 139 14.07 -25.58 8.50
CA LYS A 139 12.72 -25.71 9.06
C LYS A 139 11.73 -25.87 7.92
N PRO A 140 10.86 -26.92 7.93
CA PRO A 140 9.97 -27.21 6.81
C PRO A 140 8.83 -26.19 6.71
N ILE A 141 8.40 -25.97 5.47
CA ILE A 141 7.19 -25.19 5.13
C ILE A 141 6.21 -26.15 4.46
N PHE A 142 4.99 -26.17 4.97
CA PHE A 142 3.85 -26.88 4.40
C PHE A 142 2.86 -25.88 3.84
N ALA A 143 2.24 -26.19 2.71
CA ALA A 143 1.24 -25.36 2.10
C ALA A 143 0.08 -26.23 1.59
N TYR A 144 -1.15 -25.85 1.93
CA TYR A 144 -2.36 -26.53 1.48
C TYR A 144 -3.45 -25.55 1.12
N GLN A 145 -4.06 -25.78 -0.04
CA GLN A 145 -5.20 -24.99 -0.54
C GLN A 145 -6.27 -25.89 -1.12
N MET A 146 -7.50 -25.38 -1.14
CA MET A 146 -8.54 -25.94 -2.00
C MET A 146 -8.17 -25.68 -3.46
N ASP A 147 -7.97 -24.43 -3.81
CA ASP A 147 -7.55 -23.95 -5.12
C ASP A 147 -6.37 -23.00 -4.98
N TRP A 148 -5.39 -23.11 -5.86
CA TRP A 148 -4.22 -22.25 -5.93
C TRP A 148 -4.40 -21.22 -7.04
N ASN A 149 -4.43 -19.92 -6.74
CA ASN A 149 -4.25 -18.83 -7.69
C ASN A 149 -2.77 -18.43 -7.80
N GLU A 150 -2.40 -17.56 -8.76
CA GLU A 150 -1.01 -17.16 -8.98
C GLU A 150 -0.35 -16.52 -7.77
N ARG A 151 -1.06 -15.67 -7.03
CA ARG A 151 -0.51 -14.96 -5.85
C ARG A 151 -0.21 -15.93 -4.72
N ASP A 152 -1.12 -16.80 -4.40
CA ASP A 152 -0.97 -17.81 -3.37
C ASP A 152 0.13 -18.80 -3.74
N TYR A 153 0.15 -19.21 -5.01
CA TYR A 153 1.16 -20.12 -5.53
C TYR A 153 2.55 -19.47 -5.59
N TYR A 154 2.64 -18.16 -5.84
CA TYR A 154 3.90 -17.43 -5.76
C TYR A 154 4.56 -17.60 -4.38
N LEU A 155 3.79 -17.50 -3.30
CA LEU A 155 4.28 -17.77 -1.93
C LEU A 155 4.41 -19.27 -1.66
N GLY A 156 3.36 -20.05 -2.01
CA GLY A 156 3.30 -21.49 -1.76
C GLY A 156 4.41 -22.29 -2.44
N SER A 157 4.86 -21.83 -3.63
CA SER A 157 5.90 -22.53 -4.40
C SER A 157 7.27 -22.61 -3.70
N VAL A 158 7.47 -21.88 -2.60
CA VAL A 158 8.65 -21.98 -1.73
C VAL A 158 8.56 -23.17 -0.78
N ALA A 159 7.36 -23.72 -0.52
CA ALA A 159 7.17 -24.76 0.48
C ALA A 159 7.89 -26.07 0.14
N ASN A 160 8.20 -26.84 1.18
CA ASN A 160 8.76 -28.19 1.06
C ASN A 160 7.70 -29.21 0.60
N THR A 161 6.45 -28.97 1.04
CA THR A 161 5.30 -29.77 0.65
C THR A 161 4.18 -28.84 0.25
N ILE A 162 3.76 -28.92 -1.01
CA ILE A 162 2.61 -28.21 -1.56
C ILE A 162 1.53 -29.25 -1.83
N ALA A 163 0.37 -29.05 -1.21
CA ALA A 163 -0.77 -29.94 -1.39
C ALA A 163 -1.98 -29.15 -1.93
N VAL A 164 -2.79 -29.83 -2.72
CA VAL A 164 -4.06 -29.33 -3.24
C VAL A 164 -5.15 -30.34 -2.96
N ASN A 165 -6.38 -29.85 -2.74
CA ASN A 165 -7.54 -30.72 -2.56
C ASN A 165 -7.80 -31.56 -3.81
N PRO A 166 -8.28 -32.82 -3.72
CA PRO A 166 -8.59 -33.65 -4.90
C PRO A 166 -9.61 -33.06 -5.88
N TYR A 167 -10.49 -32.16 -5.41
CA TYR A 167 -11.46 -31.41 -6.24
C TYR A 167 -10.99 -30.02 -6.60
N GLY A 168 -9.76 -29.66 -6.25
CA GLY A 168 -9.21 -28.35 -6.47
C GLY A 168 -8.42 -28.20 -7.77
N SER A 169 -7.92 -27.01 -7.97
CA SER A 169 -7.18 -26.58 -9.15
C SER A 169 -5.95 -25.75 -8.81
N LEU A 170 -5.08 -25.57 -9.79
CA LEU A 170 -3.98 -24.63 -9.78
C LEU A 170 -4.10 -23.73 -11.02
N GLU A 171 -4.20 -22.41 -10.77
CA GLU A 171 -4.26 -21.39 -11.83
C GLU A 171 -2.88 -20.77 -12.06
N ILE A 172 -2.46 -20.75 -13.31
CA ILE A 172 -1.29 -20.04 -13.84
C ILE A 172 -1.70 -19.42 -15.17
N ASN A 173 -2.48 -18.34 -15.11
CA ASN A 173 -3.14 -17.72 -16.26
C ASN A 173 -2.31 -16.62 -16.90
N GLY A 174 -1.30 -16.09 -16.18
CA GLY A 174 -0.56 -14.90 -16.58
C GLY A 174 -1.21 -13.63 -16.09
N PHE A 175 -0.58 -12.50 -16.40
CA PHE A 175 -1.03 -11.20 -15.90
C PHE A 175 -1.76 -10.40 -16.97
N SER A 176 -2.89 -9.81 -16.61
CA SER A 176 -3.66 -8.92 -17.46
C SER A 176 -3.83 -7.54 -16.82
N SER A 177 -4.13 -6.54 -17.65
CA SER A 177 -4.50 -5.20 -17.19
C SER A 177 -5.63 -4.67 -18.06
N GLN A 178 -6.74 -4.37 -17.42
CA GLN A 178 -7.91 -3.79 -18.06
C GLN A 178 -8.10 -2.35 -17.58
N ALA A 179 -8.10 -1.39 -18.51
CA ALA A 179 -8.35 0.02 -18.22
C ALA A 179 -9.78 0.42 -18.62
N MET A 180 -10.45 1.16 -17.74
CA MET A 180 -11.77 1.73 -18.01
C MET A 180 -11.62 3.14 -18.58
N PHE A 181 -12.50 3.53 -19.52
CA PHE A 181 -12.50 4.84 -20.18
C PHE A 181 -13.84 5.52 -19.96
N PHE A 182 -13.81 6.78 -19.48
CA PHE A 182 -14.98 7.52 -19.04
C PHE A 182 -15.44 8.57 -20.04
N THR A 183 -14.72 8.79 -21.15
CA THR A 183 -14.98 9.87 -22.12
C THR A 183 -16.45 9.91 -22.57
N GLY A 184 -17.02 8.77 -22.96
CA GLY A 184 -18.42 8.72 -23.37
C GLY A 184 -19.42 9.02 -22.24
N ALA A 185 -19.11 8.60 -21.01
CA ALA A 185 -19.95 8.93 -19.85
C ALA A 185 -19.89 10.42 -19.52
N LEU A 186 -18.70 11.02 -19.53
CA LEU A 186 -18.48 12.45 -19.28
C LEU A 186 -19.23 13.30 -20.32
N GLU A 187 -19.12 12.96 -21.60
CA GLU A 187 -19.86 13.62 -22.69
C GLU A 187 -21.38 13.51 -22.50
N LYS A 188 -21.88 12.32 -22.17
CA LYS A 188 -23.31 12.07 -21.93
C LYS A 188 -23.87 12.92 -20.80
N TYR A 189 -23.12 13.10 -19.73
CA TYR A 189 -23.56 13.89 -18.58
C TYR A 189 -23.16 15.37 -18.67
N GLY A 190 -22.50 15.80 -19.75
CA GLY A 190 -22.16 17.20 -19.97
C GLY A 190 -20.99 17.71 -19.14
N LEU A 191 -20.11 16.80 -18.69
CA LEU A 191 -18.84 17.15 -18.04
C LEU A 191 -17.73 17.24 -19.08
N GLY A 192 -17.09 18.41 -19.18
CA GLY A 192 -15.96 18.62 -20.08
C GLY A 192 -14.62 18.43 -19.37
N VAL A 193 -13.65 17.84 -20.06
CA VAL A 193 -12.28 17.68 -19.57
C VAL A 193 -11.32 18.25 -20.60
N GLN A 194 -10.40 19.13 -20.15
CA GLN A 194 -9.29 19.63 -20.94
C GLN A 194 -7.98 19.27 -20.24
N VAL A 195 -6.95 18.95 -21.01
CA VAL A 195 -5.70 18.45 -20.48
C VAL A 195 -4.51 19.22 -21.09
N THR A 196 -3.57 19.54 -20.23
CA THR A 196 -2.21 19.94 -20.60
C THR A 196 -1.24 18.86 -20.11
N ARG A 197 -0.29 18.40 -20.91
CA ARG A 197 0.64 17.32 -20.49
C ARG A 197 1.98 17.38 -21.19
N VAL A 198 2.99 16.79 -20.54
CA VAL A 198 4.30 16.52 -21.15
C VAL A 198 4.62 15.03 -20.96
N GLY A 199 5.06 14.42 -22.06
CA GLY A 199 5.45 13.03 -22.10
C GLY A 199 4.40 12.13 -22.78
N LYS A 200 4.84 11.45 -23.86
CA LYS A 200 3.97 10.62 -24.69
C LYS A 200 3.43 9.37 -23.99
N TYR A 201 4.09 8.93 -22.90
CA TYR A 201 3.67 7.81 -22.06
C TYR A 201 2.89 8.26 -20.82
N LYS A 202 2.67 9.58 -20.60
CA LYS A 202 1.89 10.06 -19.45
C LYS A 202 0.40 9.85 -19.70
N SER A 203 -0.05 8.62 -19.55
CA SER A 203 -1.38 8.14 -19.92
C SER A 203 -2.45 8.24 -18.82
N ALA A 204 -2.13 8.88 -17.66
CA ALA A 204 -3.08 9.11 -16.57
C ALA A 204 -4.39 9.80 -17.01
N VAL A 205 -4.29 10.62 -18.04
CA VAL A 205 -5.42 11.41 -18.57
C VAL A 205 -6.22 10.70 -19.67
N GLU A 206 -5.71 9.61 -20.21
CA GLU A 206 -6.35 8.89 -21.33
C GLU A 206 -7.77 8.38 -21.00
N PRO A 207 -8.07 7.86 -19.80
CA PRO A 207 -9.41 7.45 -19.43
C PRO A 207 -10.47 8.55 -19.59
N PHE A 208 -10.07 9.81 -19.53
CA PHE A 208 -10.95 10.96 -19.60
C PHE A 208 -11.00 11.60 -21.01
N LEU A 209 -10.11 11.20 -21.92
CA LEU A 209 -9.98 11.79 -23.25
C LEU A 209 -10.17 10.81 -24.39
N LEU A 210 -9.92 9.54 -24.16
CA LEU A 210 -9.93 8.49 -25.17
C LEU A 210 -10.98 7.42 -24.83
N THR A 211 -11.26 6.54 -25.77
CA THR A 211 -12.14 5.37 -25.60
C THR A 211 -11.34 4.04 -25.57
N LYS A 212 -10.03 4.11 -25.72
CA LYS A 212 -9.09 2.98 -25.66
C LYS A 212 -7.69 3.47 -25.41
N MET A 213 -6.79 2.61 -24.97
CA MET A 213 -5.36 2.92 -24.77
C MET A 213 -4.71 3.43 -26.06
N SER A 214 -3.86 4.46 -25.92
CA SER A 214 -2.94 4.87 -26.98
C SER A 214 -1.92 3.76 -27.28
N PRO A 215 -1.27 3.76 -28.46
CA PRO A 215 -0.18 2.83 -28.79
C PRO A 215 0.94 2.84 -27.76
N GLU A 216 1.33 4.02 -27.28
CA GLU A 216 2.37 4.22 -26.27
C GLU A 216 1.96 3.63 -24.92
N ASN A 217 0.72 3.86 -24.48
CA ASN A 217 0.21 3.28 -23.25
C ASN A 217 0.14 1.76 -23.32
N ARG A 218 -0.35 1.21 -24.45
CA ARG A 218 -0.37 -0.25 -24.68
C ARG A 218 1.04 -0.84 -24.63
N GLN A 219 2.01 -0.20 -25.28
CA GLN A 219 3.41 -0.64 -25.31
C GLN A 219 4.03 -0.66 -23.92
N GLN A 220 3.86 0.38 -23.12
CA GLN A 220 4.43 0.42 -21.77
C GLN A 220 3.77 -0.59 -20.84
N THR A 221 2.44 -0.76 -20.92
CA THR A 221 1.70 -1.73 -20.11
C THR A 221 2.11 -3.16 -20.45
N GLN A 222 2.20 -3.49 -21.74
CA GLN A 222 2.67 -4.80 -22.18
C GLN A 222 4.09 -5.10 -21.70
N LYS A 223 4.99 -4.11 -21.78
CA LYS A 223 6.38 -4.28 -21.30
C LYS A 223 6.41 -4.50 -19.78
N LEU A 224 5.65 -3.72 -19.02
CA LEU A 224 5.58 -3.84 -17.56
C LEU A 224 5.02 -5.22 -17.14
N LEU A 225 3.89 -5.63 -17.73
CA LEU A 225 3.31 -6.95 -17.46
C LEU A 225 4.27 -8.09 -17.83
N GLY A 226 4.97 -7.95 -18.98
CA GLY A 226 5.97 -8.91 -19.41
C GLY A 226 7.16 -9.02 -18.45
N ASP A 227 7.62 -7.89 -17.87
CA ASP A 227 8.69 -7.91 -16.86
C ASP A 227 8.23 -8.61 -15.57
N MET A 228 7.03 -8.30 -15.11
CA MET A 228 6.47 -8.89 -13.89
C MET A 228 6.18 -10.39 -14.06
N TRP A 229 5.65 -10.78 -15.21
CA TRP A 229 5.42 -12.18 -15.53
C TRP A 229 6.73 -12.96 -15.66
N GLY A 230 7.73 -12.38 -16.30
CA GLY A 230 9.08 -12.96 -16.38
C GLY A 230 9.71 -13.19 -15.00
N GLU A 231 9.54 -12.23 -14.06
CA GLU A 231 9.99 -12.40 -12.67
C GLU A 231 9.23 -13.52 -11.96
N TYR A 232 7.90 -13.60 -12.15
CA TYR A 232 7.09 -14.70 -11.61
C TYR A 232 7.61 -16.07 -12.08
N LEU A 233 7.78 -16.25 -13.39
CA LEU A 233 8.22 -17.50 -13.99
C LEU A 233 9.62 -17.91 -13.52
N THR A 234 10.57 -16.95 -13.47
CA THR A 234 11.95 -17.19 -13.05
C THR A 234 12.07 -17.41 -11.55
N THR A 235 11.12 -16.94 -10.76
CA THR A 235 11.08 -17.13 -9.32
C THR A 235 10.42 -18.47 -8.93
N VAL A 236 9.31 -18.83 -9.55
CA VAL A 236 8.56 -20.07 -9.26
C VAL A 236 9.26 -21.31 -9.79
N GLY A 237 9.77 -21.25 -11.01
CA GLY A 237 10.33 -22.41 -11.73
C GLY A 237 11.40 -23.18 -10.96
N PRO A 238 12.47 -22.53 -10.46
CA PRO A 238 13.57 -23.21 -9.76
C PRO A 238 13.14 -24.02 -8.53
N ASN A 239 12.22 -23.49 -7.73
CA ASN A 239 11.75 -24.17 -6.52
C ASN A 239 10.95 -25.43 -6.82
N ARG A 240 10.28 -25.45 -7.99
CA ARG A 240 9.50 -26.60 -8.46
C ARG A 240 10.28 -27.49 -9.44
N LYS A 241 11.51 -27.11 -9.77
CA LYS A 241 12.36 -27.81 -10.76
C LYS A 241 11.67 -27.93 -12.13
N VAL A 242 10.92 -26.90 -12.49
CA VAL A 242 10.27 -26.73 -13.80
C VAL A 242 10.87 -25.56 -14.54
N THR A 243 10.94 -25.65 -15.86
CA THR A 243 11.49 -24.56 -16.69
C THR A 243 10.48 -23.44 -16.89
N VAL A 244 10.98 -22.23 -17.18
CA VAL A 244 10.15 -21.09 -17.59
C VAL A 244 9.22 -21.45 -18.76
N GLY A 245 9.73 -22.19 -19.75
CA GLY A 245 8.93 -22.63 -20.90
C GLY A 245 7.79 -23.59 -20.53
N GLN A 246 7.99 -24.44 -19.51
CA GLN A 246 6.92 -25.33 -19.02
C GLN A 246 5.82 -24.53 -18.31
N LEU A 247 6.19 -23.55 -17.47
CA LEU A 247 5.21 -22.68 -16.82
C LEU A 247 4.46 -21.80 -17.84
N GLN A 248 5.19 -21.25 -18.83
CA GLN A 248 4.55 -20.50 -19.91
C GLN A 248 3.58 -21.37 -20.71
N ALA A 249 3.94 -22.62 -20.98
CA ALA A 249 3.07 -23.55 -21.69
C ALA A 249 1.78 -23.86 -20.91
N VAL A 250 1.81 -23.89 -19.58
CA VAL A 250 0.59 -24.00 -18.76
C VAL A 250 -0.32 -22.78 -18.98
N ALA A 251 0.24 -21.58 -18.91
CA ALA A 251 -0.52 -20.33 -19.12
C ALA A 251 -1.13 -20.26 -20.54
N ASP A 252 -0.39 -20.68 -21.56
CA ASP A 252 -0.84 -20.64 -22.95
C ASP A 252 -1.85 -21.75 -23.32
N ASN A 253 -1.88 -22.87 -22.56
CA ASN A 253 -2.73 -24.02 -22.82
C ASN A 253 -3.90 -24.16 -21.82
N GLY A 254 -4.51 -23.07 -21.45
CA GLY A 254 -5.72 -23.04 -20.64
C GLY A 254 -5.55 -22.43 -19.25
N GLY A 255 -4.34 -22.31 -18.74
CA GLY A 255 -4.02 -21.58 -17.52
C GLY A 255 -4.47 -22.25 -16.21
N THR A 256 -5.36 -23.23 -16.28
CA THR A 256 -5.88 -23.95 -15.10
C THR A 256 -5.54 -25.42 -15.23
N LEU A 257 -4.95 -25.97 -14.18
CA LEU A 257 -4.65 -27.40 -14.03
C LEU A 257 -5.53 -27.99 -12.94
N MET A 258 -6.22 -29.08 -13.23
CA MET A 258 -6.87 -29.86 -12.17
C MET A 258 -5.82 -30.50 -11.27
N ALA A 259 -6.20 -30.88 -10.06
CA ALA A 259 -5.28 -31.37 -9.04
C ALA A 259 -4.32 -32.48 -9.52
N ASP A 260 -4.82 -33.45 -10.27
CA ASP A 260 -4.01 -34.55 -10.83
C ASP A 260 -3.05 -34.09 -11.94
N GLU A 261 -3.42 -33.08 -12.72
CA GLU A 261 -2.57 -32.47 -13.76
C GLU A 261 -1.46 -31.62 -13.12
N ALA A 262 -1.79 -30.88 -12.05
CA ALA A 262 -0.81 -30.12 -11.27
C ALA A 262 0.23 -31.04 -10.63
N LEU A 263 -0.19 -32.22 -10.12
CA LEU A 263 0.71 -33.25 -9.59
C LEU A 263 1.61 -33.83 -10.69
N LYS A 264 1.04 -34.22 -11.84
CA LYS A 264 1.80 -34.73 -12.99
C LYS A 264 2.83 -33.71 -13.51
N SER A 265 2.46 -32.42 -13.48
CA SER A 265 3.34 -31.30 -13.87
C SER A 265 4.37 -30.95 -12.79
N LYS A 266 4.39 -31.63 -11.64
CA LYS A 266 5.28 -31.38 -10.48
C LYS A 266 5.10 -29.98 -9.87
N LEU A 267 3.98 -29.36 -10.10
CA LEU A 267 3.68 -28.05 -9.53
C LEU A 267 3.12 -28.17 -8.10
N VAL A 268 2.50 -29.31 -7.79
CA VAL A 268 2.16 -29.70 -6.41
C VAL A 268 2.83 -31.04 -6.07
N ASP A 269 2.99 -31.33 -4.79
CA ASP A 269 3.63 -32.55 -4.30
C ASP A 269 2.58 -33.61 -3.93
N LYS A 270 1.37 -33.17 -3.58
CA LYS A 270 0.29 -34.04 -3.10
C LYS A 270 -1.08 -33.57 -3.54
N VAL A 271 -1.95 -34.55 -3.80
CA VAL A 271 -3.39 -34.36 -3.97
C VAL A 271 -4.05 -35.11 -2.82
N VAL A 272 -4.49 -34.38 -1.81
CA VAL A 272 -4.95 -34.93 -0.51
C VAL A 272 -6.02 -34.03 0.12
N TYR A 273 -6.79 -34.59 1.02
CA TYR A 273 -7.68 -33.81 1.87
C TYR A 273 -6.93 -33.15 3.05
N PHE A 274 -7.55 -32.16 3.67
CA PHE A 274 -6.94 -31.40 4.77
C PHE A 274 -6.57 -32.28 5.99
N ASP A 275 -7.37 -33.29 6.30
CA ASP A 275 -7.11 -34.19 7.41
C ASP A 275 -5.80 -34.97 7.27
N GLU A 276 -5.39 -35.28 6.03
CA GLU A 276 -4.12 -35.93 5.74
C GLU A 276 -2.94 -35.00 5.99
N ILE A 277 -3.02 -33.71 5.56
CA ILE A 277 -2.02 -32.69 5.89
C ILE A 277 -1.98 -32.42 7.39
N ALA A 278 -3.14 -32.33 8.03
CA ALA A 278 -3.22 -32.18 9.49
C ALA A 278 -2.56 -33.36 10.22
N ALA A 279 -2.69 -34.58 9.70
CA ALA A 279 -2.00 -35.76 10.25
C ALA A 279 -0.46 -35.66 10.11
N GLU A 280 0.05 -35.12 9.00
CA GLU A 280 1.49 -34.87 8.83
C GLU A 280 1.99 -33.78 9.77
N LEU A 281 1.25 -32.69 9.90
CA LEU A 281 1.58 -31.63 10.84
C LEU A 281 1.55 -32.13 12.30
N LYS A 282 0.61 -33.03 12.66
CA LYS A 282 0.60 -33.71 13.96
C LYS A 282 1.84 -34.59 14.19
N LYS A 283 2.36 -35.27 13.18
CA LYS A 283 3.63 -36.03 13.31
C LYS A 283 4.79 -35.11 13.64
N LEU A 284 4.82 -33.91 13.09
CA LEU A 284 5.87 -32.90 13.32
C LEU A 284 5.73 -32.25 14.71
N THR A 285 4.53 -31.83 15.08
CA THR A 285 4.27 -30.98 16.26
C THR A 285 3.81 -31.75 17.49
N GLY A 286 3.27 -32.96 17.32
CA GLY A 286 2.43 -33.61 18.30
C GLY A 286 0.99 -33.05 18.27
N THR A 287 0.12 -33.74 19.00
CA THR A 287 -1.31 -33.35 19.11
C THR A 287 -1.49 -32.27 20.17
N ASP A 288 -2.19 -31.22 19.84
CA ASP A 288 -2.73 -30.26 20.81
C ASP A 288 -3.91 -30.89 21.53
N ARG A 289 -3.82 -31.00 22.87
CA ARG A 289 -4.86 -31.69 23.69
C ARG A 289 -6.16 -30.90 23.76
N GLU A 290 -6.09 -29.57 23.64
CA GLU A 290 -7.27 -28.70 23.73
C GLU A 290 -8.09 -28.76 22.43
N ASN A 291 -7.42 -28.60 21.30
CA ASN A 291 -8.07 -28.47 19.97
C ASN A 291 -8.11 -29.79 19.19
N LYS A 292 -7.50 -30.87 19.70
CA LYS A 292 -7.37 -32.17 19.04
C LYS A 292 -6.74 -32.09 17.63
N SER A 293 -6.04 -30.99 17.35
CA SER A 293 -5.35 -30.71 16.10
C SER A 293 -3.82 -30.73 16.30
N PHE A 294 -3.05 -30.27 15.33
CA PHE A 294 -1.61 -30.03 15.47
C PHE A 294 -1.35 -28.75 16.29
N LYS A 295 -0.18 -28.67 16.94
CA LYS A 295 0.19 -27.46 17.68
C LYS A 295 0.55 -26.35 16.73
N GLN A 296 -0.11 -25.21 16.86
CA GLN A 296 0.02 -24.06 15.97
C GLN A 296 -0.10 -22.76 16.71
N ILE A 297 0.41 -21.71 16.10
CA ILE A 297 0.19 -20.32 16.50
C ILE A 297 0.03 -19.46 15.26
N SER A 298 -1.00 -18.61 15.21
CA SER A 298 -1.19 -17.68 14.10
C SER A 298 -0.09 -16.62 14.09
N LEU A 299 0.25 -16.11 12.89
CA LEU A 299 1.25 -15.06 12.73
C LEU A 299 0.93 -13.83 13.61
N LYS A 300 -0.33 -13.41 13.69
CA LYS A 300 -0.77 -12.27 14.50
C LYS A 300 -0.49 -12.48 15.99
N ASN A 301 -0.83 -13.64 16.52
CA ASN A 301 -0.59 -13.96 17.93
C ASN A 301 0.92 -14.11 18.22
N TYR A 302 1.67 -14.67 17.29
CA TYR A 302 3.11 -14.78 17.42
C TYR A 302 3.80 -13.41 17.39
N ALA A 303 3.36 -12.51 16.51
CA ALA A 303 3.86 -11.14 16.42
C ALA A 303 3.66 -10.36 17.73
N ARG A 304 2.49 -10.49 18.38
CA ARG A 304 2.21 -9.86 19.71
C ARG A 304 3.24 -10.30 20.76
N ILE A 305 3.53 -11.59 20.83
CA ILE A 305 4.54 -12.13 21.77
C ILE A 305 5.94 -11.59 21.46
N ALA A 306 6.28 -11.48 20.17
CA ALA A 306 7.59 -10.98 19.74
C ALA A 306 7.75 -9.47 20.00
N GLU A 307 6.69 -8.67 19.81
CA GLU A 307 6.67 -7.23 20.13
C GLU A 307 6.84 -6.98 21.64
N ASP A 308 6.15 -7.74 22.50
CA ASP A 308 6.26 -7.62 23.96
C ASP A 308 7.70 -7.88 24.44
N LYS A 309 8.39 -8.87 23.85
CA LYS A 309 9.80 -9.16 24.17
C LYS A 309 10.74 -8.05 23.69
N LYS A 310 10.49 -7.45 22.53
CA LYS A 310 11.32 -6.35 22.00
C LYS A 310 11.16 -5.07 22.84
N SER A 311 9.97 -4.76 23.30
CA SER A 311 9.69 -3.53 24.08
C SER A 311 10.43 -3.49 25.42
N THR A 312 10.69 -4.65 26.04
CA THR A 312 11.43 -4.76 27.31
C THR A 312 12.95 -4.58 27.17
N LEU A 313 13.49 -4.69 25.94
CA LEU A 313 14.94 -4.62 25.65
C LEU A 313 15.33 -3.30 24.96
N ALA A 314 14.40 -2.38 24.74
CA ALA A 314 14.61 -1.19 23.93
C ALA A 314 15.64 -0.23 24.50
N ASN A 315 16.77 -0.08 23.79
CA ASN A 315 17.73 1.00 23.99
C ASN A 315 17.29 2.20 23.14
N LYS A 316 16.89 3.32 23.77
CA LYS A 316 16.38 4.50 23.09
C LYS A 316 17.40 5.25 22.22
N LYS A 317 18.68 4.87 22.26
CA LYS A 317 19.75 5.51 21.48
C LYS A 317 20.02 4.71 20.20
N ASN A 318 20.51 5.39 19.16
CA ASN A 318 20.83 4.81 17.85
C ASN A 318 19.59 4.25 17.12
N GLN A 319 18.63 5.09 16.84
CA GLN A 319 17.43 4.72 16.10
C GLN A 319 17.63 4.84 14.59
N ILE A 320 17.03 3.91 13.85
CA ILE A 320 16.77 4.05 12.43
C ILE A 320 15.26 4.32 12.29
N ALA A 321 14.91 5.52 11.80
CA ALA A 321 13.53 5.88 11.57
C ALA A 321 13.02 5.22 10.28
N VAL A 322 11.87 4.55 10.33
CA VAL A 322 11.14 4.10 9.13
C VAL A 322 9.93 5.02 8.96
N LEU A 323 9.98 5.89 7.94
CA LEU A 323 8.87 6.79 7.60
C LEU A 323 8.11 6.21 6.41
N TYR A 324 6.81 6.01 6.58
CA TYR A 324 5.94 5.48 5.54
C TYR A 324 5.27 6.59 4.74
N ALA A 325 5.40 6.54 3.41
CA ALA A 325 4.69 7.36 2.44
C ALA A 325 3.82 6.44 1.56
N GLU A 326 2.66 6.04 2.10
CA GLU A 326 1.72 5.11 1.46
C GLU A 326 0.43 5.82 1.08
N GLY A 327 0.02 5.70 -0.18
CA GLY A 327 -1.16 6.34 -0.75
C GLY A 327 -0.86 7.49 -1.71
N GLU A 328 -1.90 8.19 -2.14
CA GLU A 328 -1.80 9.32 -3.06
C GLU A 328 -1.21 10.55 -2.37
N ILE A 329 -0.31 11.26 -3.06
CA ILE A 329 0.31 12.48 -2.56
C ILE A 329 -0.66 13.64 -2.75
N VAL A 330 -1.08 14.27 -1.64
CA VAL A 330 -2.05 15.37 -1.62
C VAL A 330 -1.46 16.61 -0.95
N ASP A 331 -2.01 17.77 -1.30
CA ASP A 331 -1.60 19.03 -0.67
C ASP A 331 -2.12 19.14 0.77
N GLY A 332 -1.36 19.80 1.64
CA GLY A 332 -1.70 19.96 3.06
C GLY A 332 -1.43 18.72 3.92
N GLU A 333 -2.25 18.54 4.96
CA GLU A 333 -2.10 17.44 5.95
C GLU A 333 -2.48 16.06 5.39
N GLY A 334 -3.39 16.02 4.41
CA GLY A 334 -3.94 14.78 3.85
C GLY A 334 -4.76 13.94 4.83
N GLY A 335 -5.49 12.99 4.28
CA GLY A 335 -6.25 12.00 5.02
C GLY A 335 -5.39 10.84 5.57
N PRO A 336 -6.03 9.92 6.30
CA PRO A 336 -5.35 8.78 6.90
C PRO A 336 -4.66 7.82 5.93
N THR A 337 -5.21 7.69 4.71
CA THR A 337 -4.72 6.80 3.65
C THR A 337 -3.98 7.56 2.54
N GLU A 338 -3.65 8.82 2.78
CA GLU A 338 -3.00 9.72 1.83
C GLU A 338 -1.62 10.13 2.35
N VAL A 339 -0.77 10.57 1.45
CA VAL A 339 0.54 11.16 1.73
C VAL A 339 0.39 12.67 1.73
N GLY A 340 0.01 13.26 2.88
CA GLY A 340 -0.11 14.71 3.04
C GLY A 340 1.25 15.39 2.97
N GLY A 341 1.39 16.37 2.07
CA GLY A 341 2.64 17.09 1.83
C GLY A 341 3.22 17.72 3.08
N ASP A 342 2.39 18.45 3.82
CA ASP A 342 2.82 19.13 5.06
C ASP A 342 3.12 18.14 6.17
N ARG A 343 2.28 17.13 6.35
CA ARG A 343 2.45 16.10 7.39
C ARG A 343 3.76 15.34 7.22
N ILE A 344 4.01 14.78 6.05
CA ILE A 344 5.22 13.99 5.81
C ILE A 344 6.48 14.86 5.87
N ALA A 345 6.42 16.08 5.35
CA ALA A 345 7.52 17.03 5.46
C ALA A 345 7.84 17.41 6.92
N GLN A 346 6.81 17.63 7.76
CA GLN A 346 6.98 17.89 9.18
C GLN A 346 7.60 16.68 9.91
N GLU A 347 7.12 15.46 9.64
CA GLU A 347 7.70 14.24 10.26
C GLU A 347 9.17 14.07 9.83
N MET A 348 9.49 14.24 8.54
CA MET A 348 10.86 14.16 8.05
C MET A 348 11.76 15.22 8.72
N ARG A 349 11.26 16.43 8.97
CA ARG A 349 11.98 17.49 9.69
C ARG A 349 12.22 17.11 11.15
N LYS A 350 11.20 16.61 11.87
CA LYS A 350 11.37 16.10 13.24
C LYS A 350 12.44 15.01 13.31
N ILE A 351 12.36 14.03 12.42
CA ILE A 351 13.36 12.96 12.30
C ILE A 351 14.77 13.52 12.04
N ARG A 352 14.91 14.54 11.19
CA ARG A 352 16.19 15.19 10.91
C ARG A 352 16.78 15.86 12.16
N GLU A 353 15.94 16.45 12.99
CA GLU A 353 16.33 17.21 14.18
C GLU A 353 16.52 16.33 15.42
N ASP A 354 15.99 15.13 15.45
CA ASP A 354 16.13 14.17 16.54
C ASP A 354 17.53 13.54 16.56
N ASP A 355 18.32 13.86 17.57
CA ASP A 355 19.70 13.35 17.67
C ASP A 355 19.79 11.85 18.01
N ASP A 356 18.73 11.22 18.52
CA ASP A 356 18.69 9.77 18.73
C ASP A 356 18.52 8.99 17.41
N VAL A 357 17.92 9.61 16.39
CA VAL A 357 17.79 9.04 15.04
C VAL A 357 19.08 9.22 14.24
N LYS A 358 19.70 8.14 13.82
CA LYS A 358 21.00 8.12 13.10
C LYS A 358 20.87 7.95 11.60
N ALA A 359 19.80 7.31 11.13
CA ALA A 359 19.49 7.11 9.72
C ALA A 359 17.98 7.05 9.51
N VAL A 360 17.55 7.21 8.27
CA VAL A 360 16.15 7.16 7.86
C VAL A 360 15.96 6.18 6.73
N VAL A 361 14.93 5.34 6.83
CA VAL A 361 14.38 4.59 5.70
C VAL A 361 13.04 5.23 5.34
N LEU A 362 12.93 5.76 4.12
CA LEU A 362 11.67 6.24 3.58
C LEU A 362 11.05 5.12 2.76
N ARG A 363 10.01 4.48 3.30
CA ARG A 363 9.23 3.46 2.59
C ARG A 363 8.16 4.16 1.76
N VAL A 364 8.24 4.01 0.42
CA VAL A 364 7.35 4.67 -0.52
C VAL A 364 6.48 3.65 -1.23
N ASN A 365 5.15 3.78 -1.07
CA ASN A 365 4.15 3.01 -1.79
C ASN A 365 3.06 3.96 -2.33
N SER A 366 3.41 4.73 -3.37
CA SER A 366 2.61 5.87 -3.84
C SER A 366 2.56 5.97 -5.37
N PRO A 367 1.37 6.20 -5.96
CA PRO A 367 1.21 6.49 -7.39
C PRO A 367 1.70 7.88 -7.79
N GLY A 368 2.04 8.72 -6.81
CA GLY A 368 2.25 10.15 -6.98
C GLY A 368 1.00 10.96 -6.59
N GLY A 369 0.84 12.15 -7.15
CA GLY A 369 -0.27 13.06 -6.85
C GLY A 369 0.09 14.52 -7.10
N SER A 370 -0.15 15.42 -6.13
CA SER A 370 0.17 16.84 -6.20
C SER A 370 1.67 17.08 -6.45
N ALA A 371 1.98 17.87 -7.45
CA ALA A 371 3.35 18.30 -7.75
C ALA A 371 3.93 19.20 -6.66
N THR A 372 3.11 20.07 -6.09
CA THR A 372 3.48 20.97 -4.98
C THR A 372 3.84 20.18 -3.72
N ALA A 373 2.99 19.25 -3.32
CA ALA A 373 3.21 18.39 -2.16
C ALA A 373 4.47 17.52 -2.33
N ALA A 374 4.64 16.91 -3.53
CA ALA A 374 5.82 16.10 -3.83
C ALA A 374 7.13 16.93 -3.74
N GLU A 375 7.11 18.20 -4.15
CA GLU A 375 8.26 19.10 -4.02
C GLU A 375 8.58 19.42 -2.56
N VAL A 376 7.56 19.69 -1.74
CA VAL A 376 7.73 20.00 -0.30
C VAL A 376 8.36 18.81 0.43
N ILE A 377 7.84 17.61 0.21
CA ILE A 377 8.39 16.37 0.78
C ILE A 377 9.81 16.12 0.27
N GLY A 378 10.02 16.18 -1.07
CA GLY A 378 11.32 15.93 -1.69
C GLY A 378 12.41 16.90 -1.20
N ARG A 379 12.04 18.14 -0.88
CA ARG A 379 12.95 19.12 -0.27
C ARG A 379 13.42 18.68 1.11
N GLU A 380 12.51 18.21 1.97
CA GLU A 380 12.86 17.74 3.32
C GLU A 380 13.69 16.43 3.26
N VAL A 381 13.38 15.53 2.34
CA VAL A 381 14.20 14.32 2.08
C VAL A 381 15.64 14.70 1.75
N MET A 382 15.83 15.64 0.82
CA MET A 382 17.15 16.11 0.41
C MET A 382 17.90 16.83 1.54
N LEU A 383 17.22 17.64 2.35
CA LEU A 383 17.81 18.32 3.51
C LEU A 383 18.25 17.32 4.58
N THR A 384 17.43 16.30 4.82
CA THR A 384 17.73 15.22 5.77
C THR A 384 18.91 14.40 5.29
N GLY A 385 18.96 14.05 4.00
CA GLY A 385 20.07 13.30 3.39
C GLY A 385 21.45 13.98 3.48
N LYS A 386 21.49 15.29 3.70
CA LYS A 386 22.73 16.02 4.00
C LYS A 386 23.21 15.88 5.45
N LYS A 387 22.30 15.57 6.38
CA LYS A 387 22.60 15.48 7.82
C LYS A 387 22.70 14.02 8.30
N LYS A 388 21.85 13.14 7.74
CA LYS A 388 21.73 11.71 8.10
C LYS A 388 21.48 10.90 6.84
N PRO A 389 21.98 9.66 6.72
CA PRO A 389 21.64 8.80 5.58
C PRO A 389 20.13 8.63 5.45
N VAL A 390 19.59 8.90 4.26
CA VAL A 390 18.20 8.63 3.89
C VAL A 390 18.22 7.57 2.79
N ILE A 391 17.73 6.39 3.12
CA ILE A 391 17.60 5.27 2.17
C ILE A 391 16.13 5.13 1.81
N VAL A 392 15.83 5.05 0.52
CA VAL A 392 14.48 4.78 0.04
C VAL A 392 14.31 3.28 -0.17
N SER A 393 13.20 2.73 0.34
CA SER A 393 12.68 1.42 -0.02
C SER A 393 11.35 1.62 -0.77
N MET A 394 11.33 1.31 -2.05
CA MET A 394 10.11 1.34 -2.84
C MET A 394 9.31 0.06 -2.63
N GLY A 395 8.03 0.20 -2.28
CA GLY A 395 7.09 -0.91 -2.18
C GLY A 395 6.55 -1.35 -3.55
N ASN A 396 5.27 -1.64 -3.63
CA ASN A 396 4.65 -2.04 -4.89
C ASN A 396 4.68 -0.91 -5.93
N LEU A 397 4.62 0.34 -5.47
CA LEU A 397 4.45 1.51 -6.30
C LEU A 397 5.24 2.71 -5.77
N ALA A 398 6.13 3.27 -6.55
CA ALA A 398 6.83 4.53 -6.24
C ALA A 398 7.05 5.32 -7.53
N ALA A 399 5.93 5.82 -8.08
CA ALA A 399 5.91 6.40 -9.42
C ALA A 399 5.54 7.88 -9.40
N SER A 400 6.02 8.62 -10.39
CA SER A 400 5.72 10.02 -10.61
C SER A 400 6.05 10.88 -9.36
N GLY A 401 5.08 11.42 -8.62
CA GLY A 401 5.32 12.09 -7.33
C GLY A 401 6.00 11.18 -6.31
N GLY A 402 5.68 9.87 -6.30
CA GLY A 402 6.36 8.88 -5.48
C GLY A 402 7.85 8.73 -5.85
N TYR A 403 8.18 8.80 -7.13
CA TYR A 403 9.57 8.88 -7.58
C TYR A 403 10.22 10.25 -7.25
N TRP A 404 9.44 11.34 -7.35
CA TRP A 404 9.91 12.69 -6.99
C TRP A 404 10.41 12.76 -5.55
N ILE A 405 9.62 12.24 -4.58
CA ILE A 405 10.03 12.24 -3.17
C ILE A 405 11.18 11.27 -2.88
N SER A 406 11.43 10.29 -3.77
CA SER A 406 12.48 9.28 -3.63
C SER A 406 13.83 9.70 -4.19
N MET A 407 13.84 10.41 -5.33
CA MET A 407 15.05 10.63 -6.14
C MET A 407 16.18 11.37 -5.44
N GLY A 408 15.87 12.20 -4.43
CA GLY A 408 16.83 13.01 -3.68
C GLY A 408 17.46 12.31 -2.48
N SER A 409 17.20 11.03 -2.26
CA SER A 409 17.78 10.21 -1.19
C SER A 409 19.22 9.78 -1.49
N ASN A 410 19.90 9.23 -0.47
CA ASN A 410 21.28 8.76 -0.62
C ASN A 410 21.37 7.44 -1.40
N ARG A 411 20.34 6.58 -1.32
CA ARG A 411 20.25 5.33 -2.07
C ARG A 411 18.79 4.87 -2.21
N ILE A 412 18.47 4.21 -3.31
CA ILE A 412 17.12 3.74 -3.64
C ILE A 412 17.15 2.24 -3.86
N PHE A 413 16.31 1.52 -3.11
CA PHE A 413 16.01 0.10 -3.26
C PHE A 413 14.62 -0.09 -3.86
N ALA A 414 14.47 -1.07 -4.73
CA ALA A 414 13.18 -1.50 -5.29
C ALA A 414 13.20 -3.00 -5.53
N GLU A 415 12.07 -3.66 -5.32
CA GLU A 415 11.91 -5.04 -5.76
C GLU A 415 11.77 -5.14 -7.29
N PRO A 416 12.07 -6.29 -7.93
CA PRO A 416 11.94 -6.44 -9.38
C PRO A 416 10.57 -6.02 -9.92
N ASN A 417 9.51 -6.34 -9.17
CA ASN A 417 8.11 -6.07 -9.51
C ASN A 417 7.61 -4.70 -9.04
N THR A 418 8.44 -3.88 -8.43
CA THR A 418 8.10 -2.49 -8.10
C THR A 418 7.77 -1.71 -9.37
N ILE A 419 6.69 -0.96 -9.35
CA ILE A 419 6.32 -0.05 -10.45
C ILE A 419 6.84 1.34 -10.11
N THR A 420 7.72 1.90 -10.96
CA THR A 420 8.36 3.19 -10.68
C THR A 420 8.52 4.05 -11.95
N GLY A 421 9.29 5.12 -11.89
CA GLY A 421 9.45 6.06 -12.98
C GLY A 421 8.25 6.99 -13.13
N SER A 422 7.53 6.89 -14.24
CA SER A 422 6.40 7.80 -14.59
C SER A 422 6.80 9.29 -14.48
N ILE A 423 8.07 9.62 -14.83
CA ILE A 423 8.61 10.98 -14.76
C ILE A 423 7.95 11.81 -15.86
N GLY A 424 6.88 12.50 -15.51
CA GLY A 424 6.04 13.29 -16.39
C GLY A 424 5.01 14.07 -15.60
N VAL A 425 4.44 15.12 -16.21
CA VAL A 425 3.55 16.08 -15.57
C VAL A 425 2.32 16.30 -16.43
N PHE A 426 1.16 16.47 -15.82
CA PHE A 426 -0.05 16.88 -16.50
C PHE A 426 -0.88 17.84 -15.64
N GLY A 427 -1.73 18.62 -16.29
CA GLY A 427 -2.81 19.38 -15.70
C GLY A 427 -4.14 18.86 -16.22
N MET A 428 -5.11 18.68 -15.34
CA MET A 428 -6.48 18.26 -15.67
C MET A 428 -7.47 19.34 -15.25
N LEU A 429 -8.31 19.76 -16.18
CA LEU A 429 -9.19 20.91 -16.04
C LEU A 429 -10.61 20.46 -16.38
N PHE A 430 -11.46 20.45 -15.38
CA PHE A 430 -12.87 20.10 -15.54
C PHE A 430 -13.70 21.35 -15.83
N ASN A 431 -14.78 21.19 -16.62
CA ASN A 431 -15.84 22.19 -16.73
C ASN A 431 -17.22 21.52 -16.72
N ALA A 432 -18.19 22.22 -16.16
CA ALA A 432 -19.56 21.78 -16.00
C ALA A 432 -20.55 22.61 -16.84
N GLU A 433 -20.07 23.32 -17.89
CA GLU A 433 -20.88 24.21 -18.69
C GLU A 433 -22.11 23.51 -19.26
N LYS A 434 -21.92 22.40 -19.96
CA LYS A 434 -23.03 21.64 -20.56
C LYS A 434 -23.92 20.97 -19.51
N LEU A 435 -23.31 20.44 -18.43
CA LEU A 435 -24.07 19.86 -17.31
C LEU A 435 -25.02 20.89 -16.71
N ALA A 436 -24.55 22.09 -16.45
CA ALA A 436 -25.36 23.18 -15.91
C ALA A 436 -26.42 23.65 -16.90
N ALA A 437 -26.05 23.88 -18.16
CA ALA A 437 -26.98 24.29 -19.21
C ALA A 437 -28.12 23.28 -19.40
N ASN A 438 -27.81 21.97 -19.37
CA ASN A 438 -28.82 20.91 -19.46
C ASN A 438 -29.80 20.92 -18.28
N ASN A 439 -29.42 21.51 -17.15
CA ASN A 439 -30.23 21.64 -15.94
C ASN A 439 -30.77 23.07 -15.73
N GLY A 440 -30.69 23.94 -16.75
CA GLY A 440 -31.23 25.31 -16.71
C GLY A 440 -30.43 26.29 -15.86
N LEU A 441 -29.13 25.95 -15.54
CA LEU A 441 -28.22 26.81 -14.79
C LEU A 441 -27.30 27.57 -15.73
N THR A 442 -27.15 28.89 -15.50
CA THR A 442 -26.27 29.77 -16.27
C THR A 442 -25.40 30.62 -15.35
N TRP A 443 -24.28 31.09 -15.86
CA TRP A 443 -23.37 32.01 -15.16
C TRP A 443 -23.21 33.30 -15.92
N ASP A 444 -23.24 34.41 -15.19
CA ASP A 444 -22.82 35.71 -15.67
C ASP A 444 -21.57 36.16 -14.92
N VAL A 445 -20.57 36.70 -15.63
CA VAL A 445 -19.24 36.96 -15.06
C VAL A 445 -18.79 38.38 -15.34
N VAL A 446 -18.50 39.13 -14.29
CA VAL A 446 -17.87 40.44 -14.36
C VAL A 446 -16.38 40.32 -13.95
N LYS A 447 -15.45 40.90 -14.72
CA LYS A 447 -14.01 40.73 -14.51
C LYS A 447 -13.31 42.09 -14.48
N THR A 448 -12.30 42.19 -13.62
CA THR A 448 -11.39 43.34 -13.57
C THR A 448 -10.15 43.15 -14.46
N ALA A 449 -9.86 41.90 -14.84
CA ALA A 449 -8.73 41.55 -15.71
C ALA A 449 -9.08 40.32 -16.56
N ARG A 450 -8.36 40.15 -17.68
CA ARG A 450 -8.65 39.11 -18.69
C ARG A 450 -8.71 37.65 -18.11
N PHE A 451 -7.85 37.33 -17.18
CA PHE A 451 -7.69 35.99 -16.60
C PHE A 451 -8.23 35.85 -15.18
N ALA A 452 -9.06 36.80 -14.71
CA ALA A 452 -9.56 36.81 -13.35
C ALA A 452 -10.38 35.55 -12.98
N ASP A 453 -10.99 34.90 -13.98
CA ASP A 453 -11.78 33.68 -13.83
C ASP A 453 -11.06 32.42 -14.40
N ILE A 454 -9.72 32.44 -14.50
CA ILE A 454 -8.97 31.32 -15.09
C ILE A 454 -9.23 29.97 -14.37
N ASN A 455 -9.59 30.00 -13.09
CA ASN A 455 -9.88 28.80 -12.30
C ASN A 455 -11.37 28.39 -12.32
N THR A 456 -12.22 29.07 -13.11
CA THR A 456 -13.65 28.72 -13.18
C THR A 456 -13.87 27.33 -13.75
N VAL A 457 -14.91 26.64 -13.26
CA VAL A 457 -15.45 25.39 -13.83
C VAL A 457 -16.71 25.62 -14.67
N SER A 458 -17.18 26.89 -14.78
CA SER A 458 -18.41 27.25 -15.48
C SER A 458 -18.30 27.24 -17.00
N ARG A 459 -17.10 27.15 -17.54
CA ARG A 459 -16.79 27.11 -18.98
C ARG A 459 -15.47 26.38 -19.25
N PRO A 460 -15.25 25.88 -20.48
CA PRO A 460 -13.94 25.42 -20.90
C PRO A 460 -12.91 26.56 -20.91
N LYS A 461 -11.65 26.23 -20.71
CA LYS A 461 -10.53 27.17 -20.86
C LYS A 461 -10.33 27.52 -22.33
N ASN A 462 -10.09 28.80 -22.60
CA ASN A 462 -9.75 29.25 -23.94
C ASN A 462 -8.29 28.88 -24.32
N PRO A 463 -7.89 28.98 -25.62
CA PRO A 463 -6.55 28.58 -26.06
C PRO A 463 -5.40 29.30 -25.34
N GLN A 464 -5.59 30.55 -24.93
CA GLN A 464 -4.55 31.33 -24.25
C GLN A 464 -4.41 30.92 -22.78
N GLU A 465 -5.53 30.58 -22.10
CA GLU A 465 -5.52 30.02 -20.77
C GLU A 465 -4.84 28.65 -20.76
N LEU A 466 -5.17 27.78 -21.74
CA LEU A 466 -4.50 26.47 -21.90
C LEU A 466 -3.00 26.64 -22.16
N ALA A 467 -2.59 27.60 -23.01
CA ALA A 467 -1.17 27.88 -23.27
C ALA A 467 -0.46 28.35 -21.99
N ASN A 468 -1.10 29.14 -21.14
CA ASN A 468 -0.53 29.57 -19.86
C ASN A 468 -0.33 28.38 -18.92
N ILE A 469 -1.31 27.48 -18.82
CA ILE A 469 -1.24 26.28 -17.98
C ILE A 469 -0.19 25.30 -18.55
N GLN A 470 -0.16 25.09 -19.88
CA GLN A 470 0.87 24.26 -20.52
C GLN A 470 2.28 24.75 -20.19
N ARG A 471 2.53 26.06 -20.22
CA ARG A 471 3.83 26.63 -19.84
C ARG A 471 4.23 26.32 -18.39
N ILE A 472 3.25 26.26 -17.46
CA ILE A 472 3.51 25.86 -16.08
C ILE A 472 3.87 24.36 -16.02
N VAL A 473 3.11 23.51 -16.72
CA VAL A 473 3.36 22.06 -16.84
C VAL A 473 4.76 21.80 -17.42
N ASP A 474 5.13 22.49 -18.50
CA ASP A 474 6.46 22.38 -19.12
C ASP A 474 7.58 22.75 -18.14
N ARG A 475 7.39 23.82 -17.37
CA ARG A 475 8.37 24.28 -16.37
C ARG A 475 8.54 23.28 -15.23
N ILE A 476 7.45 22.70 -14.74
CA ILE A 476 7.49 21.68 -13.69
C ILE A 476 8.16 20.41 -14.22
N TYR A 477 7.86 20.00 -15.45
CA TYR A 477 8.51 18.86 -16.08
C TYR A 477 10.02 19.08 -16.24
N ASP A 478 10.46 20.24 -16.72
CA ASP A 478 11.89 20.56 -16.86
C ASP A 478 12.61 20.51 -15.50
N ARG A 479 11.97 21.02 -14.43
CA ARG A 479 12.50 20.91 -13.07
C ARG A 479 12.60 19.45 -12.62
N PHE A 480 11.59 18.63 -12.92
CA PHE A 480 11.61 17.21 -12.57
C PHE A 480 12.78 16.50 -13.25
N ILE A 481 12.91 16.66 -14.58
CA ILE A 481 14.02 16.11 -15.36
C ILE A 481 15.38 16.57 -14.81
N THR A 482 15.53 17.85 -14.51
CA THR A 482 16.79 18.40 -13.98
C THR A 482 17.13 17.78 -12.62
N LYS A 483 16.16 17.71 -11.71
CA LYS A 483 16.37 17.11 -10.39
C LYS A 483 16.73 15.62 -10.47
N VAL A 484 16.09 14.86 -11.38
CA VAL A 484 16.46 13.45 -11.62
C VAL A 484 17.89 13.38 -12.15
N ALA A 485 18.25 14.18 -13.13
CA ALA A 485 19.60 14.21 -13.71
C ALA A 485 20.66 14.47 -12.62
N ASP A 486 20.44 15.49 -11.80
CA ASP A 486 21.36 15.87 -10.72
C ASP A 486 21.45 14.78 -9.63
N SER A 487 20.31 14.28 -9.17
CA SER A 487 20.25 13.30 -8.07
C SER A 487 20.79 11.93 -8.49
N ARG A 488 20.49 11.50 -9.73
CA ARG A 488 20.92 10.20 -10.27
C ARG A 488 22.26 10.26 -11.02
N LYS A 489 22.87 11.45 -11.12
CA LYS A 489 24.11 11.69 -11.86
C LYS A 489 24.03 11.19 -13.32
N LEU A 490 22.88 11.40 -13.95
CA LEU A 490 22.62 11.04 -15.33
C LEU A 490 22.64 12.30 -16.23
N PRO A 491 23.10 12.19 -17.48
CA PRO A 491 22.96 13.29 -18.43
C PRO A 491 21.49 13.67 -18.63
N LYS A 492 21.16 14.97 -18.65
CA LYS A 492 19.76 15.44 -18.76
C LYS A 492 19.06 14.91 -20.01
N ASN A 493 19.75 14.82 -21.15
CA ASN A 493 19.21 14.23 -22.37
C ASN A 493 18.86 12.75 -22.20
N LYS A 494 19.66 11.97 -21.45
CA LYS A 494 19.35 10.58 -21.14
C LYS A 494 18.10 10.48 -20.27
N VAL A 495 17.97 11.35 -19.27
CA VAL A 495 16.75 11.40 -18.44
C VAL A 495 15.53 11.75 -19.30
N GLN A 496 15.64 12.73 -20.23
CA GLN A 496 14.57 13.07 -21.15
C GLN A 496 14.12 11.90 -22.02
N GLU A 497 15.06 11.03 -22.44
CA GLU A 497 14.78 9.84 -23.24
C GLU A 497 13.99 8.79 -22.45
N ILE A 498 14.39 8.49 -21.21
CA ILE A 498 13.79 7.43 -20.38
C ILE A 498 12.58 7.89 -19.54
N ALA A 499 12.35 9.20 -19.46
CA ALA A 499 11.21 9.82 -18.76
C ALA A 499 9.94 9.76 -19.61
N GLN A 500 9.48 10.88 -20.13
CA GLN A 500 8.27 10.98 -20.96
C GLN A 500 6.99 10.44 -20.30
N GLY A 501 6.95 10.41 -18.96
CA GLY A 501 5.86 9.80 -18.22
C GLY A 501 5.84 8.26 -18.22
N ARG A 502 6.88 7.61 -18.75
CA ARG A 502 6.96 6.15 -18.86
C ARG A 502 7.13 5.47 -17.51
N VAL A 503 6.36 4.40 -17.30
CA VAL A 503 6.52 3.50 -16.15
C VAL A 503 7.56 2.42 -16.43
N TRP A 504 8.24 1.98 -15.37
CA TRP A 504 9.28 0.97 -15.43
C TRP A 504 9.09 -0.04 -14.28
N SER A 505 9.43 -1.30 -14.51
CA SER A 505 9.65 -2.27 -13.44
C SER A 505 10.90 -1.90 -12.63
N GLY A 506 11.01 -2.36 -11.37
CA GLY A 506 12.22 -2.13 -10.56
C GLY A 506 13.48 -2.63 -11.24
N THR A 507 13.41 -3.80 -11.90
CA THR A 507 14.53 -4.35 -12.69
C THR A 507 14.94 -3.41 -13.82
N ALA A 508 13.98 -2.91 -14.61
CA ALA A 508 14.27 -1.97 -15.69
C ALA A 508 14.78 -0.62 -15.15
N ALA A 509 14.20 -0.12 -14.07
CA ALA A 509 14.61 1.11 -13.42
C ALA A 509 16.06 1.06 -12.91
N LYS A 510 16.50 -0.09 -12.37
CA LYS A 510 17.91 -0.31 -11.99
C LYS A 510 18.83 -0.25 -13.21
N GLN A 511 18.48 -0.91 -14.29
CA GLN A 511 19.27 -0.91 -15.53
C GLN A 511 19.41 0.51 -16.12
N LEU A 512 18.39 1.36 -15.91
CA LEU A 512 18.36 2.74 -16.39
C LEU A 512 19.04 3.74 -15.42
N GLY A 513 19.48 3.30 -14.24
CA GLY A 513 20.08 4.14 -13.21
C GLY A 513 19.07 4.96 -12.39
N LEU A 514 17.78 4.66 -12.51
CA LEU A 514 16.72 5.31 -11.72
C LEU A 514 16.62 4.71 -10.30
N VAL A 515 17.06 3.47 -10.11
CA VAL A 515 17.14 2.72 -8.85
C VAL A 515 18.59 2.25 -8.67
N ASP A 516 19.08 2.21 -7.44
CA ASP A 516 20.45 1.80 -7.17
C ASP A 516 20.58 0.28 -7.00
N GLU A 517 19.65 -0.33 -6.23
CA GLU A 517 19.73 -1.76 -5.91
C GLU A 517 18.36 -2.43 -5.99
N ILE A 518 18.37 -3.71 -6.33
CA ILE A 518 17.23 -4.59 -6.13
C ILE A 518 17.24 -5.07 -4.69
N GLY A 519 16.12 -4.92 -3.98
CA GLY A 519 15.94 -5.31 -2.60
C GLY A 519 14.73 -4.65 -1.96
N GLY A 520 14.34 -5.16 -0.80
CA GLY A 520 13.15 -4.76 -0.05
C GLY A 520 13.42 -3.79 1.10
N LEU A 521 12.52 -3.82 2.08
CA LEU A 521 12.59 -2.97 3.27
C LEU A 521 13.78 -3.34 4.16
N GLU A 522 14.04 -4.63 4.36
CA GLU A 522 15.14 -5.08 5.22
C GLU A 522 16.51 -4.73 4.64
N ASP A 523 16.67 -4.83 3.31
CA ASP A 523 17.91 -4.43 2.63
C ASP A 523 18.17 -2.94 2.78
N ALA A 524 17.12 -2.12 2.66
CA ALA A 524 17.20 -0.68 2.88
C ALA A 524 17.54 -0.33 4.33
N VAL A 525 17.00 -1.05 5.32
CA VAL A 525 17.34 -0.90 6.75
C VAL A 525 18.80 -1.29 7.00
N ALA A 526 19.25 -2.40 6.45
CA ALA A 526 20.65 -2.84 6.58
C ALA A 526 21.62 -1.81 5.98
N GLU A 527 21.30 -1.26 4.82
CA GLU A 527 22.11 -0.21 4.18
C GLU A 527 22.08 1.09 5.01
N ALA A 528 20.94 1.47 5.62
CA ALA A 528 20.85 2.62 6.51
C ALA A 528 21.74 2.44 7.75
N ALA A 529 21.72 1.27 8.40
CA ALA A 529 22.60 0.92 9.51
C ALA A 529 24.08 1.00 9.12
N LYS A 530 24.41 0.47 7.94
CA LYS A 530 25.77 0.48 7.38
C LYS A 530 26.27 1.90 7.13
N GLN A 531 25.49 2.75 6.45
CA GLN A 531 25.88 4.14 6.15
C GLN A 531 26.01 4.98 7.42
N ALA A 532 25.16 4.73 8.43
CA ALA A 532 25.25 5.37 9.74
C ALA A 532 26.31 4.74 10.67
N LYS A 533 27.00 3.67 10.24
CA LYS A 533 28.07 2.95 10.99
C LYS A 533 27.61 2.44 12.36
N LEU A 534 26.39 1.90 12.45
CA LEU A 534 25.77 1.50 13.72
C LEU A 534 26.15 0.07 14.17
N GLY A 535 26.74 -0.76 13.29
CA GLY A 535 26.93 -2.19 13.56
C GLY A 535 25.58 -2.86 13.88
N ASP A 536 25.55 -3.64 14.98
CA ASP A 536 24.33 -4.34 15.42
C ASP A 536 23.58 -3.59 16.56
N ASN A 537 24.08 -2.41 16.98
CA ASN A 537 23.55 -1.67 18.13
C ASN A 537 22.59 -0.55 17.69
N TRP A 538 21.43 -0.93 17.17
CA TRP A 538 20.37 -0.01 16.76
C TRP A 538 18.98 -0.64 16.93
N GLN A 539 17.97 0.21 16.87
CA GLN A 539 16.57 -0.22 16.84
C GLN A 539 15.78 0.56 15.78
N LEU A 540 14.71 -0.05 15.27
CA LEU A 540 13.79 0.60 14.36
C LEU A 540 12.71 1.37 15.12
N GLU A 541 12.43 2.59 14.67
CA GLU A 541 11.32 3.40 15.13
C GLU A 541 10.44 3.79 13.94
N GLU A 542 9.14 3.47 14.01
CA GLU A 542 8.19 3.74 12.93
C GLU A 542 7.58 5.14 13.03
N TYR A 543 7.47 5.81 11.88
CA TYR A 543 6.87 7.14 11.74
C TYR A 543 5.77 7.13 10.65
N PRO A 544 4.69 7.94 10.82
CA PRO A 544 4.46 8.83 11.98
C PRO A 544 4.25 8.03 13.28
N LYS A 545 4.72 8.59 14.40
CA LYS A 545 4.48 8.00 15.73
C LYS A 545 2.98 7.90 15.99
N ARG A 546 2.55 6.79 16.57
CA ARG A 546 1.14 6.59 16.92
C ARG A 546 0.68 7.70 17.87
N ARG A 547 -0.41 8.35 17.54
CA ARG A 547 -1.16 9.17 18.52
C ARG A 547 -1.65 8.22 19.61
N SER A 548 -1.56 8.64 20.87
CA SER A 548 -2.13 7.88 21.98
C SER A 548 -3.63 7.66 21.76
N PHE A 549 -4.20 6.63 22.36
CA PHE A 549 -5.64 6.35 22.26
C PHE A 549 -6.48 7.57 22.68
N GLU A 550 -6.02 8.32 23.68
CA GLU A 550 -6.62 9.56 24.16
C GLU A 550 -6.60 10.68 23.10
N GLU A 551 -5.48 10.87 22.41
CA GLU A 551 -5.34 11.83 21.31
C GLU A 551 -6.19 11.45 20.09
N GLN A 552 -6.37 10.14 19.84
CA GLN A 552 -7.23 9.64 18.75
C GLN A 552 -8.72 9.91 19.04
N ILE A 553 -9.17 9.74 20.29
CA ILE A 553 -10.53 10.05 20.71
C ILE A 553 -10.78 11.57 20.64
N LEU A 554 -9.84 12.40 21.11
CA LEU A 554 -9.99 13.86 21.12
C LEU A 554 -10.05 14.44 19.71
N ALA A 555 -9.23 13.95 18.79
CA ALA A 555 -9.21 14.38 17.38
C ALA A 555 -10.51 13.99 16.62
N ARG A 556 -11.26 12.99 17.09
CA ARG A 556 -12.46 12.47 16.45
C ARG A 556 -13.78 12.98 17.02
N LEU A 557 -13.78 13.55 18.21
CA LEU A 557 -14.94 14.27 18.73
C LEU A 557 -15.30 15.51 17.90
N SER A 558 -14.40 15.91 16.98
CA SER A 558 -14.58 17.02 16.05
C SER A 558 -15.09 16.65 14.65
N GLY A 559 -15.27 15.36 14.30
CA GLY A 559 -15.76 14.99 12.96
C GLY A 559 -16.17 13.53 12.83
N VAL A 560 -17.48 13.25 12.89
CA VAL A 560 -18.05 11.90 12.80
C VAL A 560 -18.39 11.53 11.34
N SER A 561 -17.81 10.45 10.83
CA SER A 561 -18.32 9.73 9.65
C SER A 561 -18.38 8.22 9.94
N VAL A 562 -19.54 7.62 9.67
CA VAL A 562 -19.85 6.21 9.97
C VAL A 562 -19.65 5.37 8.70
N LEU A 563 -18.74 4.40 8.74
CA LEU A 563 -18.53 3.41 7.66
C LEU A 563 -19.05 2.03 8.07
N LYS A 564 -19.75 1.36 7.14
CA LYS A 564 -20.31 0.01 7.30
C LYS A 564 -19.25 -1.09 7.02
N PRO A 565 -19.33 -2.28 7.65
CA PRO A 565 -18.40 -3.38 7.40
C PRO A 565 -18.60 -4.01 6.01
N ALA A 566 -17.50 -4.47 5.41
CA ALA A 566 -17.49 -5.08 4.08
C ALA A 566 -18.00 -6.54 4.12
N ALA A 567 -19.11 -6.81 3.41
CA ALA A 567 -19.55 -8.15 3.08
C ALA A 567 -18.87 -8.64 1.78
N LYS A 568 -18.78 -9.95 1.54
CA LYS A 568 -18.36 -10.49 0.23
C LYS A 568 -19.27 -9.89 -0.85
N LEU A 569 -18.65 -9.19 -1.80
CA LEU A 569 -19.35 -8.49 -2.86
C LEU A 569 -19.64 -9.48 -4.00
N ASP A 570 -20.87 -9.42 -4.54
CA ASP A 570 -21.17 -10.09 -5.80
C ASP A 570 -20.41 -9.42 -6.96
N PRO A 571 -20.21 -10.10 -8.10
CA PRO A 571 -19.39 -9.58 -9.21
C PRO A 571 -19.81 -8.20 -9.71
N LEU A 572 -21.12 -7.89 -9.74
CA LEU A 572 -21.61 -6.59 -10.18
C LEU A 572 -21.28 -5.49 -9.17
N THR A 573 -21.47 -5.76 -7.87
CA THR A 573 -21.12 -4.84 -6.79
C THR A 573 -19.59 -4.62 -6.72
N ALA A 574 -18.79 -5.63 -7.04
CA ALA A 574 -17.34 -5.51 -7.16
C ALA A 574 -16.95 -4.54 -8.29
N GLU A 575 -17.60 -4.61 -9.46
CA GLU A 575 -17.36 -3.68 -10.57
C GLU A 575 -17.83 -2.25 -10.24
N VAL A 576 -18.97 -2.08 -9.56
CA VAL A 576 -19.44 -0.76 -9.09
C VAL A 576 -18.43 -0.17 -8.09
N LYS A 577 -17.88 -0.99 -7.20
CA LYS A 577 -16.84 -0.54 -6.26
C LYS A 577 -15.55 -0.15 -6.99
N LYS A 578 -15.10 -0.90 -7.99
CA LYS A 578 -13.95 -0.54 -8.84
C LYS A 578 -14.19 0.84 -9.50
N MET A 579 -15.38 1.07 -10.04
CA MET A 579 -15.75 2.35 -10.64
C MET A 579 -15.74 3.50 -9.61
N GLN A 580 -16.22 3.27 -8.40
CA GLN A 580 -16.17 4.26 -7.32
C GLN A 580 -14.73 4.59 -6.90
N GLU A 581 -13.84 3.61 -6.82
CA GLU A 581 -12.42 3.83 -6.49
C GLU A 581 -11.69 4.59 -7.60
N GLU A 582 -12.00 4.35 -8.86
CA GLU A 582 -11.47 5.15 -9.98
C GLU A 582 -11.96 6.61 -9.94
N LEU A 583 -13.22 6.83 -9.56
CA LEU A 583 -13.78 8.17 -9.39
C LEU A 583 -13.23 8.88 -8.14
N ALA A 584 -12.96 8.15 -7.06
CA ALA A 584 -12.34 8.69 -5.84
C ALA A 584 -10.93 9.26 -6.11
N ALA A 585 -10.23 8.74 -7.12
CA ALA A 585 -8.96 9.30 -7.57
C ALA A 585 -9.11 10.76 -8.11
N ILE A 586 -10.28 11.15 -8.56
CA ILE A 586 -10.57 12.54 -8.97
C ILE A 586 -10.72 13.43 -7.73
N GLU A 587 -11.35 12.92 -6.66
CA GLU A 587 -11.56 13.69 -5.42
C GLU A 587 -10.23 14.02 -4.72
N SER A 588 -9.22 13.14 -4.85
CA SER A 588 -7.88 13.36 -4.28
C SER A 588 -7.01 14.34 -5.10
N MET A 589 -7.46 14.75 -6.29
CA MET A 589 -6.76 15.74 -7.13
C MET A 589 -6.95 17.16 -6.58
N ASN A 590 -6.21 17.50 -5.51
CA ASN A 590 -6.33 18.75 -4.77
C ASN A 590 -5.12 19.69 -4.93
N ASP A 591 -4.26 19.49 -5.93
CA ASP A 591 -3.13 20.42 -6.16
C ASP A 591 -3.65 21.84 -6.43
N PRO A 592 -3.13 22.88 -5.72
CA PRO A 592 -3.63 24.25 -5.83
C PRO A 592 -3.52 24.85 -7.23
N GLN A 593 -2.61 24.35 -8.05
CA GLN A 593 -2.41 24.75 -9.45
C GLN A 593 -3.11 23.80 -10.44
N GLY A 594 -3.77 22.73 -9.94
CA GLY A 594 -4.36 21.67 -10.76
C GLY A 594 -3.33 20.87 -11.54
N ILE A 595 -2.08 20.76 -11.03
CA ILE A 595 -0.96 20.13 -11.71
C ILE A 595 -0.49 18.91 -10.95
N TYR A 596 -0.44 17.76 -11.63
CA TYR A 596 -0.24 16.47 -11.02
C TYR A 596 0.96 15.73 -11.59
N VAL A 597 1.69 15.09 -10.69
CA VAL A 597 2.70 14.09 -10.94
C VAL A 597 2.18 12.76 -10.40
N ARG A 598 1.28 12.13 -11.18
CA ARG A 598 0.56 10.90 -10.81
C ARG A 598 0.81 9.80 -11.85
N LEU A 599 0.76 8.55 -11.40
CA LEU A 599 0.83 7.37 -12.28
C LEU A 599 -0.29 7.41 -13.33
N PRO A 600 -0.09 6.88 -14.55
CA PRO A 600 -1.05 6.94 -15.64
C PRO A 600 -2.45 6.41 -15.33
N PHE A 601 -2.56 5.40 -14.48
CA PHE A 601 -3.84 4.76 -14.11
C PHE A 601 -3.65 4.00 -12.79
N ASN A 602 -4.75 3.63 -12.15
CA ASN A 602 -4.69 2.66 -11.06
C ASN A 602 -4.41 1.29 -11.66
N LEU A 603 -3.13 0.94 -11.79
CA LEU A 603 -2.73 -0.34 -12.36
C LEU A 603 -3.15 -1.44 -11.39
N ARG A 604 -4.16 -2.20 -11.79
CA ARG A 604 -4.48 -3.48 -11.20
C ARG A 604 -3.92 -4.56 -12.09
N ILE A 605 -3.24 -5.50 -11.51
CA ILE A 605 -2.73 -6.69 -12.16
C ILE A 605 -3.53 -7.83 -11.55
N ASP A 606 -4.50 -8.27 -12.30
CA ASP A 606 -5.34 -9.42 -12.01
C ASP A 606 -4.68 -10.66 -12.56
#